data_cb6f270f28e24660bbd715985425f0df
#
_entry.id   cb6f270f28e24660bbd715985425f0df
#
_cell.length_a   1.000
_cell.length_b   1.000
_cell.length_c   1.000
_cell.angle_alpha   90.00
_cell.angle_beta   90.00
_cell.angle_gamma   90.00
#
_symmetry.space_group_name_H-M   'P 1'
#
loop_
_entity.id
_entity.type
_entity.pdbx_description
1 polymer ?
#
loop_
_entity_poly.entity_id
_entity_poly.type
_entity_poly.pdbx_seq_one_letter_code
_entity_poly.pdbx_strand_id
1 'polypeptide(L)'
;MTSALVWFRRDLRTFDHAALFHALKAHDAVYCVFVFDSTILDQLPRSDRRVAFILRAVEEVAEDLHRMGGSLIILRGDPRDQIPQLAARLGVQAVYANRDYEPAALQRDAAVAENIRRLTSADQPDKTAHNFFLFKDQVIFECDEVLTQQGTPFTVFTPYKNAWLKKLTPYYLQAYPVERYAAHLAGFDVLKTAYPEELMLRVPTLQELGFAQTDPADLTLPTGMRGGRRLFLEFTERLDHYASDRDFPAANGTSSLSAHLRFGTVSIRQLAAYAQSQSGRGAATWLSELIWRDFYQMILWHYPHVVTQAFKPVM
;
A
#
# COMPACT_ATOMS: atom_id res chain seq x y z
N MET A 1 13.68 24.11 -8.45
CA MET A 1 12.54 23.35 -7.92
C MET A 1 12.91 21.89 -7.92
N THR A 2 12.81 21.24 -6.78
CA THR A 2 13.01 19.80 -6.68
C THR A 2 11.69 19.07 -6.91
N SER A 3 11.73 17.91 -7.59
CA SER A 3 10.51 17.15 -7.87
C SER A 3 10.69 15.66 -7.59
N ALA A 4 9.59 14.99 -7.28
CA ALA A 4 9.56 13.55 -7.01
C ALA A 4 8.33 12.88 -7.63
N LEU A 5 8.42 11.56 -7.79
CA LEU A 5 7.34 10.70 -8.23
C LEU A 5 6.96 9.75 -7.09
N VAL A 6 5.68 9.69 -6.71
CA VAL A 6 5.15 8.71 -5.76
C VAL A 6 4.40 7.65 -6.53
N TRP A 7 4.85 6.41 -6.39
CA TRP A 7 4.24 5.24 -7.02
C TRP A 7 3.31 4.53 -6.04
N PHE A 8 1.99 4.72 -6.22
CA PHE A 8 0.93 4.02 -5.49
C PHE A 8 0.80 2.58 -5.97
N ARG A 9 0.59 1.65 -5.04
CA ARG A 9 0.48 0.20 -5.32
C ARG A 9 -0.60 -0.46 -4.48
N ARG A 10 -0.23 -1.02 -3.33
CA ARG A 10 -1.11 -1.65 -2.33
C ARG A 10 -1.29 -0.74 -1.11
N ASP A 11 -1.42 0.52 -1.36
CA ASP A 11 -1.47 1.62 -0.40
C ASP A 11 -2.44 2.70 -0.90
N LEU A 12 -3.61 2.25 -1.41
CA LEU A 12 -4.59 3.05 -2.14
C LEU A 12 -5.37 3.98 -1.19
N ARG A 13 -4.64 4.92 -0.58
CA ARG A 13 -5.17 5.99 0.26
C ARG A 13 -4.31 7.24 0.20
N THR A 14 -4.89 8.39 0.48
CA THR A 14 -4.23 9.70 0.45
C THR A 14 -3.89 10.23 1.85
N PHE A 15 -4.37 9.62 2.91
CA PHE A 15 -4.10 9.95 4.31
C PHE A 15 -3.17 8.92 4.94
N ASP A 16 -2.39 9.35 5.96
CA ASP A 16 -1.46 8.46 6.69
C ASP A 16 -0.65 7.53 5.75
N HIS A 17 -0.04 8.12 4.71
CA HIS A 17 0.68 7.41 3.66
C HIS A 17 2.18 7.79 3.71
N ALA A 18 3.03 6.86 4.12
CA ALA A 18 4.42 7.14 4.42
C ALA A 18 5.21 7.70 3.22
N ALA A 19 5.18 7.03 2.08
CA ALA A 19 5.92 7.48 0.89
C ALA A 19 5.42 8.86 0.39
N LEU A 20 4.10 9.09 0.36
CA LEU A 20 3.54 10.38 -0.07
C LEU A 20 3.96 11.51 0.89
N PHE A 21 3.85 11.28 2.20
CA PHE A 21 4.28 12.24 3.20
C PHE A 21 5.76 12.62 3.05
N HIS A 22 6.64 11.62 2.93
CA HIS A 22 8.07 11.87 2.81
C HIS A 22 8.43 12.58 1.51
N ALA A 23 7.79 12.25 0.39
CA ALA A 23 7.96 12.94 -0.88
C ALA A 23 7.52 14.40 -0.79
N LEU A 24 6.30 14.66 -0.30
CA LEU A 24 5.75 16.01 -0.15
C LEU A 24 6.57 16.87 0.82
N LYS A 25 7.13 16.28 1.87
CA LYS A 25 7.97 17.00 2.82
C LYS A 25 9.34 17.40 2.25
N ALA A 26 9.85 16.62 1.29
CA ALA A 26 11.22 16.75 0.78
C ALA A 26 11.32 17.51 -0.56
N HIS A 27 10.23 17.65 -1.30
CA HIS A 27 10.23 18.21 -2.66
C HIS A 27 9.18 19.28 -2.86
N ASP A 28 9.48 20.21 -3.78
CA ASP A 28 8.60 21.35 -4.13
C ASP A 28 7.43 20.94 -5.05
N ALA A 29 7.60 19.86 -5.84
CA ALA A 29 6.59 19.32 -6.74
C ALA A 29 6.58 17.78 -6.69
N VAL A 30 5.44 17.20 -6.35
CA VAL A 30 5.28 15.74 -6.21
C VAL A 30 4.20 15.24 -7.16
N TYR A 31 4.62 14.41 -8.12
CA TYR A 31 3.75 13.68 -9.03
C TYR A 31 3.31 12.37 -8.42
N CYS A 32 2.07 11.96 -8.65
CA CYS A 32 1.55 10.67 -8.20
C CYS A 32 1.23 9.78 -9.40
N VAL A 33 1.55 8.49 -9.33
CA VAL A 33 1.28 7.51 -10.38
C VAL A 33 0.74 6.21 -9.82
N PHE A 34 -0.20 5.60 -10.55
CA PHE A 34 -0.61 4.22 -10.39
C PHE A 34 -0.40 3.46 -11.70
N VAL A 35 0.15 2.25 -11.63
CA VAL A 35 0.35 1.38 -12.80
C VAL A 35 -0.54 0.15 -12.67
N PHE A 36 -1.47 -0.02 -13.63
CA PHE A 36 -2.14 -1.28 -13.84
C PHE A 36 -1.13 -2.28 -14.41
N ASP A 37 -0.51 -3.05 -13.51
CA ASP A 37 0.58 -3.98 -13.82
C ASP A 37 0.11 -5.13 -14.71
N SER A 38 0.50 -5.10 -16.00
CA SER A 38 0.12 -6.11 -16.99
C SER A 38 0.67 -7.48 -16.64
N THR A 39 1.83 -7.56 -15.97
CA THR A 39 2.44 -8.85 -15.57
C THR A 39 1.59 -9.59 -14.54
N ILE A 40 0.75 -8.87 -13.80
CA ILE A 40 -0.22 -9.43 -12.85
C ILE A 40 -1.59 -9.59 -13.53
N LEU A 41 -2.10 -8.51 -14.17
CA LEU A 41 -3.45 -8.48 -14.70
C LEU A 41 -3.70 -9.49 -15.81
N ASP A 42 -2.72 -9.71 -16.68
CA ASP A 42 -2.87 -10.61 -17.83
C ASP A 42 -2.98 -12.10 -17.42
N GLN A 43 -2.60 -12.43 -16.18
CA GLN A 43 -2.70 -13.77 -15.59
C GLN A 43 -4.05 -14.00 -14.86
N LEU A 44 -4.85 -12.96 -14.66
CA LEU A 44 -6.09 -13.06 -13.90
C LEU A 44 -7.28 -13.47 -14.79
N PRO A 45 -8.24 -14.22 -14.25
CA PRO A 45 -9.52 -14.44 -14.92
C PRO A 45 -10.22 -13.12 -15.24
N ARG A 46 -10.87 -13.03 -16.41
CA ARG A 46 -11.57 -11.79 -16.83
C ARG A 46 -12.71 -11.38 -15.89
N SER A 47 -13.20 -12.28 -15.05
CA SER A 47 -14.22 -12.04 -14.02
C SER A 47 -13.65 -11.79 -12.63
N ASP A 48 -12.34 -11.50 -12.49
CA ASP A 48 -11.72 -11.32 -11.18
C ASP A 48 -12.21 -10.04 -10.50
N ARG A 49 -13.01 -10.20 -9.45
CA ARG A 49 -13.61 -9.09 -8.68
C ARG A 49 -12.59 -8.20 -7.97
N ARG A 50 -11.37 -8.69 -7.74
CA ARG A 50 -10.29 -7.89 -7.15
C ARG A 50 -9.94 -6.70 -8.02
N VAL A 51 -10.00 -6.86 -9.35
CA VAL A 51 -9.70 -5.77 -10.28
C VAL A 51 -10.75 -4.66 -10.18
N ALA A 52 -12.04 -5.02 -10.04
CA ALA A 52 -13.10 -4.05 -9.81
C ALA A 52 -12.89 -3.29 -8.48
N PHE A 53 -12.50 -3.99 -7.41
CA PHE A 53 -12.18 -3.36 -6.12
C PHE A 53 -11.02 -2.36 -6.25
N ILE A 54 -9.92 -2.76 -6.92
CA ILE A 54 -8.75 -1.91 -7.15
C ILE A 54 -9.13 -0.68 -7.97
N LEU A 55 -9.89 -0.87 -9.05
CA LEU A 55 -10.34 0.21 -9.92
C LEU A 55 -11.09 1.29 -9.14
N ARG A 56 -12.07 0.90 -8.32
CA ARG A 56 -12.83 1.82 -7.46
C ARG A 56 -11.94 2.51 -6.43
N ALA A 57 -10.96 1.80 -5.87
CA ALA A 57 -10.02 2.40 -4.93
C ALA A 57 -9.11 3.43 -5.62
N VAL A 58 -8.66 3.16 -6.85
CA VAL A 58 -7.85 4.09 -7.66
C VAL A 58 -8.66 5.32 -8.08
N GLU A 59 -9.93 5.15 -8.46
CA GLU A 59 -10.85 6.27 -8.73
C GLU A 59 -10.94 7.20 -7.53
N GLU A 60 -11.12 6.64 -6.32
CA GLU A 60 -11.23 7.43 -5.09
C GLU A 60 -9.91 8.14 -4.73
N VAL A 61 -8.75 7.49 -4.93
CA VAL A 61 -7.43 8.14 -4.76
C VAL A 61 -7.27 9.30 -5.75
N ALA A 62 -7.65 9.13 -7.01
CA ALA A 62 -7.58 10.17 -8.02
C ALA A 62 -8.46 11.38 -7.66
N GLU A 63 -9.70 11.13 -7.22
CA GLU A 63 -10.61 12.17 -6.73
C GLU A 63 -10.05 12.92 -5.52
N ASP A 64 -9.48 12.21 -4.55
CA ASP A 64 -8.93 12.80 -3.34
C ASP A 64 -7.69 13.65 -3.65
N LEU A 65 -6.76 13.13 -4.45
CA LEU A 65 -5.60 13.89 -4.89
C LEU A 65 -6.01 15.16 -5.64
N HIS A 66 -7.04 15.06 -6.51
CA HIS A 66 -7.56 16.24 -7.21
C HIS A 66 -8.12 17.28 -6.24
N ARG A 67 -8.89 16.86 -5.22
CA ARG A 67 -9.41 17.77 -4.17
C ARG A 67 -8.28 18.42 -3.35
N MET A 68 -7.15 17.76 -3.21
CA MET A 68 -5.95 18.27 -2.54
C MET A 68 -5.08 19.16 -3.44
N GLY A 69 -5.47 19.40 -4.70
CA GLY A 69 -4.73 20.21 -5.67
C GLY A 69 -3.72 19.43 -6.52
N GLY A 70 -3.69 18.11 -6.39
CA GLY A 70 -2.82 17.21 -7.15
C GLY A 70 -3.50 16.50 -8.31
N SER A 71 -2.83 15.47 -8.84
CA SER A 71 -3.35 14.60 -9.90
C SER A 71 -2.77 13.19 -9.76
N LEU A 72 -3.46 12.19 -10.30
CA LEU A 72 -2.98 10.82 -10.39
C LEU A 72 -2.74 10.45 -11.87
N ILE A 73 -1.52 10.13 -12.21
CA ILE A 73 -1.15 9.58 -13.51
C ILE A 73 -1.51 8.10 -13.52
N ILE A 74 -2.23 7.65 -14.55
CA ILE A 74 -2.64 6.25 -14.69
C ILE A 74 -1.90 5.64 -15.87
N LEU A 75 -1.14 4.59 -15.61
CA LEU A 75 -0.42 3.83 -16.63
C LEU A 75 -0.89 2.37 -16.64
N ARG A 76 -0.68 1.69 -17.76
CA ARG A 76 -0.83 0.25 -17.91
C ARG A 76 0.46 -0.31 -18.53
N GLY A 77 0.98 -1.40 -17.98
CA GLY A 77 2.19 -2.05 -18.49
C GLY A 77 3.03 -2.65 -17.37
N ASP A 78 4.25 -3.01 -17.69
CA ASP A 78 5.21 -3.50 -16.72
C ASP A 78 5.81 -2.33 -15.92
N PRO A 79 5.65 -2.28 -14.59
CA PRO A 79 6.22 -1.22 -13.76
C PRO A 79 7.74 -1.08 -13.88
N ARG A 80 8.45 -2.19 -14.23
CA ARG A 80 9.91 -2.17 -14.42
C ARG A 80 10.36 -1.24 -15.55
N ASP A 81 9.46 -1.01 -16.52
CA ASP A 81 9.67 -0.11 -17.66
C ASP A 81 8.95 1.23 -17.43
N GLN A 82 7.67 1.18 -17.01
CA GLN A 82 6.81 2.34 -16.92
C GLN A 82 7.31 3.38 -15.90
N ILE A 83 7.73 2.94 -14.71
CA ILE A 83 8.16 3.85 -13.65
C ILE A 83 9.48 4.55 -13.99
N PRO A 84 10.54 3.85 -14.42
CA PRO A 84 11.79 4.52 -14.82
C PRO A 84 11.60 5.49 -16.00
N GLN A 85 10.83 5.10 -17.02
CA GLN A 85 10.54 5.96 -18.17
C GLN A 85 9.77 7.22 -17.75
N LEU A 86 8.74 7.09 -16.91
CA LEU A 86 7.98 8.23 -16.40
C LEU A 86 8.87 9.14 -15.54
N ALA A 87 9.70 8.58 -14.67
CA ALA A 87 10.62 9.34 -13.83
C ALA A 87 11.61 10.16 -14.68
N ALA A 88 12.19 9.56 -15.73
CA ALA A 88 13.09 10.22 -16.65
C ALA A 88 12.36 11.34 -17.46
N ARG A 89 11.16 11.06 -17.97
CA ARG A 89 10.34 12.03 -18.71
C ARG A 89 9.93 13.23 -17.86
N LEU A 90 9.57 13.01 -16.60
CA LEU A 90 9.23 14.09 -15.65
C LEU A 90 10.47 14.82 -15.11
N GLY A 91 11.66 14.28 -15.30
CA GLY A 91 12.91 14.84 -14.80
C GLY A 91 12.95 14.91 -13.26
N VAL A 92 12.25 13.97 -12.57
CA VAL A 92 12.20 13.95 -11.10
C VAL A 92 13.54 13.50 -10.52
N GLN A 93 13.89 13.98 -9.32
CA GLN A 93 15.11 13.61 -8.63
C GLN A 93 14.99 12.32 -7.83
N ALA A 94 13.74 11.90 -7.53
CA ALA A 94 13.52 10.71 -6.71
C ALA A 94 12.17 10.07 -7.01
N VAL A 95 12.11 8.75 -6.81
CA VAL A 95 10.88 7.95 -6.84
C VAL A 95 10.64 7.41 -5.43
N TYR A 96 9.41 7.52 -4.94
CA TYR A 96 8.99 7.09 -3.61
C TYR A 96 7.91 6.01 -3.73
N ALA A 97 8.00 4.95 -2.95
CA ALA A 97 6.94 3.95 -2.83
C ALA A 97 6.91 3.35 -1.41
N ASN A 98 5.78 2.77 -1.02
CA ASN A 98 5.71 2.00 0.21
C ASN A 98 6.13 0.55 -0.06
N ARG A 99 6.93 -0.02 0.83
CA ARG A 99 7.51 -1.36 0.67
C ARG A 99 6.45 -2.45 0.58
N ASP A 100 6.66 -3.39 -0.30
CA ASP A 100 5.97 -4.67 -0.37
C ASP A 100 6.93 -5.79 0.07
N TYR A 101 6.40 -6.85 0.67
CA TYR A 101 7.19 -7.93 1.27
C TYR A 101 7.12 -9.23 0.49
N GLU A 102 6.31 -9.28 -0.57
CA GLU A 102 6.19 -10.45 -1.43
C GLU A 102 7.45 -10.61 -2.30
N PRO A 103 8.00 -11.83 -2.46
CA PRO A 103 9.24 -12.04 -3.22
C PRO A 103 9.19 -11.49 -4.64
N ALA A 104 8.08 -11.67 -5.35
CA ALA A 104 7.89 -11.11 -6.69
C ALA A 104 7.92 -9.56 -6.69
N ALA A 105 7.35 -8.94 -5.66
CA ALA A 105 7.37 -7.48 -5.51
C ALA A 105 8.78 -6.98 -5.19
N LEU A 106 9.54 -7.68 -4.36
CA LEU A 106 10.94 -7.34 -4.06
C LEU A 106 11.82 -7.41 -5.32
N GLN A 107 11.64 -8.44 -6.15
CA GLN A 107 12.34 -8.57 -7.43
C GLN A 107 11.96 -7.45 -8.40
N ARG A 108 10.68 -7.13 -8.51
CA ARG A 108 10.19 -6.00 -9.32
C ARG A 108 10.79 -4.67 -8.85
N ASP A 109 10.77 -4.40 -7.54
CA ASP A 109 11.27 -3.16 -6.95
C ASP A 109 12.79 -3.02 -7.14
N ALA A 110 13.55 -4.11 -7.04
CA ALA A 110 14.98 -4.13 -7.35
C ALA A 110 15.25 -3.80 -8.83
N ALA A 111 14.46 -4.38 -9.76
CA ALA A 111 14.57 -4.09 -11.18
C ALA A 111 14.21 -2.63 -11.51
N VAL A 112 13.15 -2.09 -10.90
CA VAL A 112 12.79 -0.67 -11.03
C VAL A 112 13.92 0.22 -10.56
N ALA A 113 14.52 -0.04 -9.39
CA ALA A 113 15.64 0.72 -8.86
C ALA A 113 16.86 0.71 -9.81
N GLU A 114 17.17 -0.47 -10.38
CA GLU A 114 18.27 -0.63 -11.33
C GLU A 114 17.99 0.12 -12.64
N ASN A 115 16.78 0.02 -13.19
CA ASN A 115 16.40 0.70 -14.43
C ASN A 115 16.37 2.24 -14.26
N ILE A 116 15.94 2.74 -13.09
CA ILE A 116 16.04 4.16 -12.75
C ILE A 116 17.50 4.61 -12.81
N ARG A 117 18.43 3.89 -12.19
CA ARG A 117 19.87 4.22 -12.21
C ARG A 117 20.46 4.20 -13.62
N ARG A 118 20.09 3.24 -14.46
CA ARG A 118 20.59 3.12 -15.84
C ARG A 118 20.15 4.29 -16.72
N LEU A 119 18.88 4.67 -16.66
CA LEU A 119 18.34 5.75 -17.50
C LEU A 119 18.94 7.10 -17.13
N THR A 120 19.29 7.31 -15.86
CA THR A 120 19.89 8.56 -15.41
C THR A 120 21.39 8.66 -15.71
N SER A 121 22.10 7.54 -15.74
CA SER A 121 23.54 7.51 -16.05
C SER A 121 23.83 7.68 -17.54
N ALA A 122 22.88 7.31 -18.41
CA ALA A 122 23.10 7.33 -19.87
C ALA A 122 22.97 8.72 -20.49
N ASP A 123 22.04 9.57 -19.99
CA ASP A 123 21.69 10.83 -20.66
C ASP A 123 22.32 12.08 -20.05
N GLN A 124 22.79 12.06 -18.82
CA GLN A 124 23.37 13.23 -18.15
C GLN A 124 24.31 12.85 -16.99
N PRO A 125 25.64 12.82 -17.19
CA PRO A 125 26.60 12.47 -16.14
C PRO A 125 26.64 13.47 -14.97
N ASP A 126 26.01 14.63 -15.08
CA ASP A 126 26.04 15.73 -14.09
C ASP A 126 24.73 15.92 -13.32
N LYS A 127 23.69 15.10 -13.56
CA LYS A 127 22.45 15.16 -12.77
C LYS A 127 22.44 14.08 -11.69
N THR A 128 22.10 14.50 -10.49
CA THR A 128 21.89 13.69 -9.29
C THR A 128 21.20 12.37 -9.63
N ALA A 129 21.85 11.26 -9.29
CA ALA A 129 21.30 9.93 -9.45
C ALA A 129 19.86 9.88 -8.89
N HIS A 130 18.90 9.47 -9.70
CA HIS A 130 17.52 9.30 -9.23
C HIS A 130 17.51 8.21 -8.17
N ASN A 131 17.06 8.55 -6.99
CA ASN A 131 16.97 7.62 -5.88
C ASN A 131 15.59 6.98 -5.86
N PHE A 132 15.55 5.67 -5.60
CA PHE A 132 14.31 4.96 -5.31
C PHE A 132 14.22 4.70 -3.81
N PHE A 133 13.27 5.36 -3.15
CA PHE A 133 13.05 5.28 -1.70
C PHE A 133 11.85 4.41 -1.39
N LEU A 134 12.04 3.44 -0.48
CA LEU A 134 11.00 2.55 0.01
C LEU A 134 10.73 2.82 1.49
N PHE A 135 9.45 2.96 1.85
CA PHE A 135 9.01 3.28 3.20
C PHE A 135 8.13 2.17 3.79
N LYS A 136 8.27 1.95 5.08
CA LYS A 136 7.38 1.10 5.84
C LYS A 136 5.99 1.73 5.94
N ASP A 137 4.97 0.99 5.53
CA ASP A 137 3.59 1.47 5.55
C ASP A 137 2.55 0.38 5.84
N GLN A 138 2.77 -0.82 5.30
CA GLN A 138 1.82 -1.93 5.39
C GLN A 138 1.85 -2.67 6.73
N VAL A 139 2.88 -2.45 7.56
CA VAL A 139 3.12 -3.11 8.85
C VAL A 139 3.50 -2.07 9.89
N ILE A 140 3.32 -2.39 11.17
CA ILE A 140 3.80 -1.55 12.27
C ILE A 140 5.30 -1.75 12.46
N PHE A 141 5.76 -3.00 12.43
CA PHE A 141 7.18 -3.32 12.47
C PHE A 141 7.61 -4.04 11.19
N GLU A 142 8.69 -3.57 10.59
CA GLU A 142 9.33 -4.26 9.47
C GLU A 142 9.97 -5.57 9.92
N CYS A 143 10.28 -6.38 8.95
CA CYS A 143 10.65 -7.78 9.09
C CYS A 143 11.81 -8.04 10.06
N ASP A 144 12.78 -7.12 10.15
CA ASP A 144 13.95 -7.21 11.03
C ASP A 144 13.80 -6.39 12.32
N GLU A 145 12.66 -5.74 12.53
CA GLU A 145 12.46 -4.89 13.70
C GLU A 145 12.04 -5.65 14.96
N VAL A 146 11.48 -6.86 14.83
CA VAL A 146 11.07 -7.72 15.94
C VAL A 146 11.75 -9.08 15.81
N LEU A 147 12.90 -9.22 16.44
CA LEU A 147 13.73 -10.42 16.43
C LEU A 147 13.87 -10.99 17.84
N THR A 148 14.30 -12.25 17.91
CA THR A 148 14.68 -12.90 19.18
C THR A 148 15.91 -12.21 19.80
N GLN A 149 16.27 -12.54 21.03
CA GLN A 149 17.48 -12.01 21.66
C GLN A 149 18.78 -12.40 20.92
N GLN A 150 18.74 -13.48 20.12
CA GLN A 150 19.85 -13.93 19.30
C GLN A 150 19.88 -13.25 17.91
N GLY A 151 18.97 -12.29 17.62
CA GLY A 151 18.89 -11.63 16.33
C GLY A 151 18.28 -12.49 15.22
N THR A 152 17.55 -13.56 15.56
CA THR A 152 16.89 -14.44 14.59
C THR A 152 15.38 -14.17 14.53
N PRO A 153 14.69 -14.46 13.39
CA PRO A 153 13.26 -14.31 13.30
C PRO A 153 12.52 -15.29 14.21
N PHE A 154 11.38 -14.86 14.73
CA PHE A 154 10.48 -15.74 15.45
C PHE A 154 9.79 -16.72 14.50
N THR A 155 9.65 -17.97 14.91
CA THR A 155 8.91 -19.02 14.18
C THR A 155 7.59 -19.41 14.84
N VAL A 156 7.28 -18.81 16.01
CA VAL A 156 6.08 -19.05 16.79
C VAL A 156 5.44 -17.72 17.15
N PHE A 157 4.14 -17.63 16.98
CA PHE A 157 3.39 -16.37 17.11
C PHE A 157 3.41 -15.76 18.52
N THR A 158 3.14 -16.57 19.57
CA THR A 158 2.99 -16.04 20.94
C THR A 158 4.23 -15.27 21.42
N PRO A 159 5.45 -15.79 21.32
CA PRO A 159 6.64 -15.02 21.67
C PRO A 159 6.87 -13.81 20.77
N TYR A 160 6.56 -13.89 19.46
CA TYR A 160 6.59 -12.73 18.57
C TYR A 160 5.63 -11.63 19.04
N LYS A 161 4.36 -11.96 19.29
CA LYS A 161 3.35 -11.02 19.80
C LYS A 161 3.82 -10.33 21.09
N ASN A 162 4.39 -11.08 22.03
CA ASN A 162 4.88 -10.52 23.29
C ASN A 162 6.03 -9.53 23.05
N ALA A 163 6.96 -9.86 22.17
CA ALA A 163 8.06 -8.96 21.78
C ALA A 163 7.55 -7.73 21.06
N TRP A 164 6.58 -7.90 20.13
CA TRP A 164 5.92 -6.84 19.39
C TRP A 164 5.23 -5.84 20.34
N LEU A 165 4.41 -6.32 21.26
CA LEU A 165 3.71 -5.49 22.26
C LEU A 165 4.69 -4.76 23.18
N LYS A 166 5.79 -5.41 23.60
CA LYS A 166 6.84 -4.79 24.41
C LYS A 166 7.56 -3.65 23.67
N LYS A 167 7.73 -3.78 22.35
CA LYS A 167 8.38 -2.77 21.50
C LYS A 167 7.46 -1.62 21.15
N LEU A 168 6.14 -1.85 21.14
CA LEU A 168 5.17 -0.85 20.73
C LEU A 168 5.19 0.36 21.66
N THR A 169 5.33 1.52 21.05
CA THR A 169 5.17 2.84 21.69
C THR A 169 4.24 3.71 20.86
N PRO A 170 3.68 4.80 21.38
CA PRO A 170 2.85 5.72 20.60
C PRO A 170 3.53 6.24 19.33
N TYR A 171 4.84 6.31 19.30
CA TYR A 171 5.62 6.73 18.13
C TYR A 171 5.31 5.89 16.89
N TYR A 172 5.21 4.55 17.04
CA TYR A 172 4.97 3.64 15.91
C TYR A 172 3.53 3.69 15.36
N LEU A 173 2.62 4.30 16.11
CA LEU A 173 1.20 4.44 15.76
C LEU A 173 0.84 5.84 15.26
N GLN A 174 1.81 6.75 15.18
CA GLN A 174 1.58 8.09 14.67
C GLN A 174 1.25 8.06 13.18
N ALA A 175 0.20 8.77 12.81
CA ALA A 175 -0.17 8.96 11.42
C ALA A 175 0.79 9.93 10.72
N TYR A 176 1.04 9.72 9.45
CA TYR A 176 1.76 10.66 8.60
C TYR A 176 0.78 11.77 8.12
N PRO A 177 0.97 13.02 8.52
CA PRO A 177 0.05 14.12 8.19
C PRO A 177 0.31 14.63 6.75
N VAL A 178 -0.17 13.87 5.76
CA VAL A 178 -0.02 14.16 4.32
C VAL A 178 -0.58 15.52 3.96
N GLU A 179 -1.75 15.86 4.50
CA GLU A 179 -2.49 17.11 4.25
C GLU A 179 -1.67 18.36 4.58
N ARG A 180 -0.73 18.24 5.52
CA ARG A 180 0.14 19.36 5.93
C ARG A 180 1.02 19.89 4.81
N TYR A 181 1.34 19.02 3.85
CA TYR A 181 2.27 19.31 2.74
C TYR A 181 1.58 19.19 1.38
N ALA A 182 0.25 19.14 1.34
CA ALA A 182 -0.52 18.94 0.11
C ALA A 182 -0.27 20.02 -0.96
N ALA A 183 0.15 21.23 -0.56
CA ALA A 183 0.52 22.31 -1.48
C ALA A 183 1.68 21.95 -2.43
N HIS A 184 2.45 20.91 -2.12
CA HIS A 184 3.53 20.41 -2.98
C HIS A 184 3.06 19.35 -3.99
N LEU A 185 1.77 18.99 -4.00
CA LEU A 185 1.22 18.11 -5.04
C LEU A 185 1.26 18.81 -6.41
N ALA A 186 1.73 18.10 -7.43
CA ALA A 186 1.70 18.58 -8.80
C ALA A 186 0.28 18.45 -9.37
N GLY A 187 -0.35 19.58 -9.65
CA GLY A 187 -1.70 19.65 -10.20
C GLY A 187 -1.77 19.33 -11.69
N PHE A 188 -3.00 19.22 -12.18
CA PHE A 188 -3.31 18.87 -13.57
C PHE A 188 -2.65 19.82 -14.59
N ASP A 189 -2.65 21.12 -14.34
CA ASP A 189 -2.11 22.11 -15.27
C ASP A 189 -0.59 21.96 -15.44
N VAL A 190 0.12 21.61 -14.39
CA VAL A 190 1.56 21.31 -14.44
C VAL A 190 1.82 20.07 -15.29
N LEU A 191 1.02 19.02 -15.14
CA LEU A 191 1.11 17.81 -15.94
C LEU A 191 0.76 18.06 -17.40
N LYS A 192 -0.30 18.81 -17.69
CA LYS A 192 -0.73 19.15 -19.05
C LYS A 192 0.33 19.97 -19.79
N THR A 193 1.02 20.86 -19.11
CA THR A 193 2.11 21.66 -19.68
C THR A 193 3.33 20.81 -20.01
N ALA A 194 3.67 19.88 -19.10
CA ALA A 194 4.80 18.97 -19.30
C ALA A 194 4.51 17.85 -20.31
N TYR A 195 3.23 17.41 -20.44
CA TYR A 195 2.80 16.25 -21.23
C TYR A 195 1.38 16.44 -21.78
N PRO A 196 1.21 17.22 -22.85
CA PRO A 196 -0.13 17.62 -23.32
C PRO A 196 -1.00 16.51 -23.90
N GLU A 197 -0.44 15.38 -24.35
CA GLU A 197 -1.21 14.41 -25.15
C GLU A 197 -1.14 12.94 -24.72
N GLU A 198 -0.23 12.53 -23.83
CA GLU A 198 0.07 11.11 -23.62
C GLU A 198 -0.21 10.53 -22.21
N LEU A 199 -0.45 11.36 -21.21
CA LEU A 199 -0.69 10.88 -19.87
C LEU A 199 -2.18 10.62 -19.64
N MET A 200 -2.52 9.36 -19.37
CA MET A 200 -3.86 8.99 -18.93
C MET A 200 -4.11 9.57 -17.52
N LEU A 201 -4.88 10.66 -17.46
CA LEU A 201 -5.36 11.25 -16.19
C LEU A 201 -6.77 10.77 -15.85
N ARG A 202 -7.36 9.91 -16.67
CA ARG A 202 -8.64 9.26 -16.47
C ARG A 202 -8.41 7.80 -16.07
N VAL A 203 -9.04 7.37 -15.02
CA VAL A 203 -9.04 5.95 -14.64
C VAL A 203 -9.77 5.15 -15.73
N PRO A 204 -9.18 4.09 -16.29
CA PRO A 204 -9.79 3.27 -17.33
C PRO A 204 -11.00 2.49 -16.78
N THR A 205 -11.89 2.09 -17.65
CA THR A 205 -12.96 1.15 -17.31
C THR A 205 -12.44 -0.29 -17.20
N LEU A 206 -13.20 -1.19 -16.56
CA LEU A 206 -12.88 -2.61 -16.53
C LEU A 206 -12.71 -3.20 -17.94
N GLN A 207 -13.57 -2.80 -18.88
CA GLN A 207 -13.51 -3.26 -20.27
C GLN A 207 -12.21 -2.82 -20.95
N GLU A 208 -11.77 -1.58 -20.77
CA GLU A 208 -10.49 -1.07 -21.30
C GLU A 208 -9.30 -1.81 -20.70
N LEU A 209 -9.41 -2.31 -19.46
CA LEU A 209 -8.43 -3.18 -18.83
C LEU A 209 -8.55 -4.64 -19.31
N GLY A 210 -9.59 -4.99 -20.06
CA GLY A 210 -9.84 -6.33 -20.58
C GLY A 210 -10.59 -7.24 -19.60
N PHE A 211 -11.30 -6.69 -18.61
CA PHE A 211 -12.09 -7.45 -17.64
C PHE A 211 -13.58 -7.31 -17.90
N ALA A 212 -14.33 -8.32 -17.47
CA ALA A 212 -15.78 -8.29 -17.53
C ALA A 212 -16.34 -7.20 -16.61
N GLN A 213 -17.42 -6.58 -17.04
CA GLN A 213 -18.11 -5.61 -16.21
C GLN A 213 -18.66 -6.32 -14.97
N THR A 214 -18.32 -5.82 -13.80
CA THR A 214 -18.86 -6.28 -12.52
C THR A 214 -19.91 -5.28 -12.08
N ASP A 215 -21.13 -5.75 -11.80
CA ASP A 215 -22.13 -4.90 -11.17
C ASP A 215 -21.59 -4.47 -9.80
N PRO A 216 -21.63 -3.17 -9.45
CA PRO A 216 -21.30 -2.70 -8.11
C PRO A 216 -22.06 -3.46 -6.99
N ALA A 217 -23.27 -3.92 -7.26
CA ALA A 217 -24.05 -4.75 -6.34
C ALA A 217 -23.45 -6.15 -6.11
N ASP A 218 -22.66 -6.66 -7.06
CA ASP A 218 -21.95 -7.94 -6.93
C ASP A 218 -20.68 -7.83 -6.05
N LEU A 219 -20.19 -6.63 -5.82
CA LEU A 219 -19.16 -6.37 -4.83
C LEU A 219 -19.82 -6.32 -3.45
N THR A 220 -19.90 -7.47 -2.80
CA THR A 220 -20.48 -7.62 -1.45
C THR A 220 -19.74 -6.81 -0.37
N LEU A 221 -18.59 -6.25 -0.72
CA LEU A 221 -17.73 -5.46 0.15
C LEU A 221 -17.67 -4.00 -0.35
N PRO A 222 -17.96 -3.00 0.51
CA PRO A 222 -17.71 -1.60 0.18
C PRO A 222 -16.26 -1.39 -0.25
N THR A 223 -16.01 -0.54 -1.23
CA THR A 223 -14.69 -0.35 -1.84
C THR A 223 -14.06 0.99 -1.45
N GLY A 224 -12.74 1.11 -1.67
CA GLY A 224 -12.01 2.35 -1.47
C GLY A 224 -11.84 2.77 0.00
N MET A 225 -11.36 3.98 0.21
CA MET A 225 -11.14 4.55 1.56
C MET A 225 -12.46 4.75 2.32
N ARG A 226 -13.51 5.23 1.63
CA ARG A 226 -14.85 5.44 2.22
C ARG A 226 -15.45 4.11 2.67
N GLY A 227 -15.32 3.06 1.83
CA GLY A 227 -15.77 1.72 2.16
C GLY A 227 -15.05 1.15 3.37
N GLY A 228 -13.73 1.26 3.41
CA GLY A 228 -12.92 0.82 4.54
C GLY A 228 -13.26 1.56 5.83
N ARG A 229 -13.43 2.89 5.76
CA ARG A 229 -13.86 3.71 6.90
C ARG A 229 -15.24 3.30 7.42
N ARG A 230 -16.20 3.06 6.51
CA ARG A 230 -17.54 2.62 6.90
C ARG A 230 -17.49 1.30 7.65
N LEU A 231 -16.84 0.29 7.10
CA LEU A 231 -16.69 -1.03 7.75
C LEU A 231 -15.98 -0.93 9.10
N PHE A 232 -14.96 -0.09 9.19
CA PHE A 232 -14.26 0.13 10.45
C PHE A 232 -15.19 0.73 11.51
N LEU A 233 -15.95 1.78 11.18
CA LEU A 233 -16.89 2.40 12.12
C LEU A 233 -17.98 1.42 12.55
N GLU A 234 -18.60 0.70 11.62
CA GLU A 234 -19.57 -0.36 11.93
C GLU A 234 -18.99 -1.45 12.83
N PHE A 235 -17.71 -1.79 12.65
CA PHE A 235 -17.03 -2.79 13.47
C PHE A 235 -16.74 -2.27 14.88
N THR A 236 -16.46 -0.99 15.07
CA THR A 236 -16.17 -0.43 16.41
C THR A 236 -17.36 -0.60 17.37
N GLU A 237 -18.60 -0.59 16.86
CA GLU A 237 -19.82 -0.76 17.65
C GLU A 237 -19.96 -2.19 18.25
N ARG A 238 -19.31 -3.19 17.64
CA ARG A 238 -19.38 -4.60 18.07
C ARG A 238 -18.02 -5.20 18.48
N LEU A 239 -17.00 -4.35 18.66
CA LEU A 239 -15.65 -4.76 19.00
C LEU A 239 -15.59 -5.60 20.30
N ASP A 240 -16.42 -5.28 21.29
CA ASP A 240 -16.45 -5.97 22.56
C ASP A 240 -16.83 -7.46 22.42
N HIS A 241 -17.65 -7.78 21.42
CA HIS A 241 -18.08 -9.16 21.10
C HIS A 241 -17.13 -9.89 20.16
N TYR A 242 -16.10 -9.21 19.62
CA TYR A 242 -15.21 -9.79 18.63
C TYR A 242 -14.58 -11.13 19.08
N ALA A 243 -14.16 -11.23 20.34
CA ALA A 243 -13.50 -12.43 20.85
C ALA A 243 -14.43 -13.67 20.92
N SER A 244 -15.74 -13.47 21.04
CA SER A 244 -16.74 -14.55 21.05
C SER A 244 -17.27 -14.86 19.66
N ASP A 245 -17.45 -13.84 18.83
CA ASP A 245 -18.26 -13.94 17.61
C ASP A 245 -17.43 -14.27 16.37
N ARG A 246 -16.12 -13.97 16.40
CA ARG A 246 -15.21 -14.13 15.25
C ARG A 246 -15.12 -15.55 14.69
N ASP A 247 -15.33 -16.55 15.52
CA ASP A 247 -15.21 -17.96 15.17
C ASP A 247 -16.51 -18.54 14.59
N PHE A 248 -17.59 -17.75 14.56
CA PHE A 248 -18.89 -18.14 14.00
C PHE A 248 -19.16 -17.45 12.66
N PRO A 249 -19.00 -18.14 11.51
CA PRO A 249 -19.18 -17.53 10.19
C PRO A 249 -20.58 -16.92 9.96
N ALA A 250 -21.61 -17.45 10.63
CA ALA A 250 -22.98 -16.92 10.55
C ALA A 250 -23.18 -15.61 11.35
N ALA A 251 -22.27 -15.34 12.32
CA ALA A 251 -22.30 -14.09 13.05
C ALA A 251 -21.53 -13.02 12.26
N ASN A 252 -22.03 -11.79 12.23
CA ASN A 252 -21.30 -10.66 11.67
C ASN A 252 -20.22 -10.17 12.67
N GLY A 253 -19.36 -11.12 13.12
CA GLY A 253 -18.38 -10.90 14.20
C GLY A 253 -17.05 -10.32 13.74
N THR A 254 -16.73 -10.32 12.45
CA THR A 254 -15.43 -9.87 11.94
C THR A 254 -15.46 -8.41 11.47
N SER A 255 -14.27 -7.80 11.32
CA SER A 255 -14.15 -6.41 10.84
C SER A 255 -14.39 -6.28 9.32
N SER A 256 -14.30 -7.37 8.56
CA SER A 256 -14.36 -7.39 7.09
C SER A 256 -13.29 -6.49 6.40
N LEU A 257 -12.21 -6.13 7.11
CA LEU A 257 -11.18 -5.22 6.62
C LEU A 257 -10.01 -5.89 5.89
N SER A 258 -10.03 -7.20 5.67
CA SER A 258 -8.90 -7.93 5.07
C SER A 258 -8.55 -7.44 3.66
N ALA A 259 -9.54 -7.19 2.79
CA ALA A 259 -9.32 -6.63 1.46
C ALA A 259 -8.79 -5.19 1.55
N HIS A 260 -9.32 -4.38 2.46
CA HIS A 260 -8.87 -3.02 2.70
C HIS A 260 -7.42 -2.95 3.20
N LEU A 261 -7.02 -3.87 4.09
CA LEU A 261 -5.63 -4.03 4.52
C LEU A 261 -4.73 -4.57 3.40
N ARG A 262 -5.27 -5.42 2.52
CA ARG A 262 -4.53 -5.95 1.36
C ARG A 262 -4.20 -4.86 0.35
N PHE A 263 -5.14 -3.97 0.06
CA PHE A 263 -4.99 -2.91 -0.93
C PHE A 263 -4.66 -1.54 -0.31
N GLY A 264 -4.51 -1.48 1.01
CA GLY A 264 -4.05 -0.29 1.72
C GLY A 264 -5.03 0.88 1.71
N THR A 265 -6.32 0.64 1.52
CA THR A 265 -7.38 1.67 1.58
C THR A 265 -7.73 2.09 3.01
N VAL A 266 -7.16 1.40 4.01
CA VAL A 266 -7.15 1.76 5.44
C VAL A 266 -5.72 1.76 5.96
N SER A 267 -5.46 2.52 7.01
CA SER A 267 -4.15 2.55 7.66
C SER A 267 -4.06 1.52 8.76
N ILE A 268 -3.05 0.67 8.71
CA ILE A 268 -2.75 -0.28 9.79
C ILE A 268 -2.41 0.44 11.10
N ARG A 269 -1.75 1.60 11.04
CA ARG A 269 -1.42 2.42 12.23
C ARG A 269 -2.68 2.92 12.92
N GLN A 270 -3.64 3.42 12.14
CA GLN A 270 -4.93 3.86 12.67
C GLN A 270 -5.72 2.72 13.34
N LEU A 271 -5.77 1.55 12.69
CA LEU A 271 -6.47 0.38 13.24
C LEU A 271 -5.80 -0.13 14.51
N ALA A 272 -4.47 -0.24 14.52
CA ALA A 272 -3.71 -0.68 15.69
C ALA A 272 -3.79 0.34 16.84
N ALA A 273 -3.72 1.66 16.54
CA ALA A 273 -3.89 2.72 17.53
C ALA A 273 -5.26 2.64 18.19
N TYR A 274 -6.32 2.46 17.39
CA TYR A 274 -7.67 2.30 17.92
C TYR A 274 -7.78 1.06 18.81
N ALA A 275 -7.33 -0.12 18.32
CA ALA A 275 -7.36 -1.36 19.11
C ALA A 275 -6.61 -1.24 20.43
N GLN A 276 -5.46 -0.56 20.43
CA GLN A 276 -4.65 -0.31 21.61
C GLN A 276 -5.32 0.66 22.61
N SER A 277 -6.09 1.61 22.13
CA SER A 277 -6.79 2.59 22.97
C SER A 277 -8.03 2.02 23.67
N GLN A 278 -8.54 0.89 23.19
CA GLN A 278 -9.72 0.24 23.75
C GLN A 278 -9.33 -0.77 24.82
N SER A 279 -10.18 -0.89 25.86
CA SER A 279 -10.09 -1.92 26.88
C SER A 279 -10.93 -3.14 26.49
N GLY A 280 -10.67 -4.28 27.14
CA GLY A 280 -11.49 -5.47 26.99
C GLY A 280 -10.89 -6.56 26.11
N ARG A 281 -11.50 -7.75 26.19
CA ARG A 281 -11.03 -8.96 25.51
C ARG A 281 -11.18 -8.86 23.99
N GLY A 282 -12.26 -8.23 23.51
CA GLY A 282 -12.50 -8.05 22.08
C GLY A 282 -11.39 -7.25 21.41
N ALA A 283 -11.05 -6.09 21.96
CA ALA A 283 -9.98 -5.22 21.46
C ALA A 283 -8.61 -5.90 21.48
N ALA A 284 -8.26 -6.56 22.59
CA ALA A 284 -7.00 -7.29 22.72
C ALA A 284 -6.89 -8.45 21.71
N THR A 285 -8.01 -9.15 21.46
CA THR A 285 -8.07 -10.21 20.45
C THR A 285 -7.91 -9.64 19.05
N TRP A 286 -8.61 -8.56 18.72
CA TRP A 286 -8.50 -7.93 17.41
C TRP A 286 -7.10 -7.36 17.13
N LEU A 287 -6.49 -6.69 18.12
CA LEU A 287 -5.08 -6.27 18.01
C LEU A 287 -4.16 -7.46 17.73
N SER A 288 -4.42 -8.61 18.37
CA SER A 288 -3.66 -9.84 18.12
C SER A 288 -3.76 -10.29 16.65
N GLU A 289 -4.92 -10.11 15.99
CA GLU A 289 -5.07 -10.43 14.55
C GLU A 289 -4.30 -9.45 13.64
N LEU A 290 -4.23 -8.19 14.01
CA LEU A 290 -3.38 -7.23 13.31
C LEU A 290 -1.89 -7.57 13.47
N ILE A 291 -1.48 -8.07 14.63
CA ILE A 291 -0.11 -8.55 14.89
C ILE A 291 0.17 -9.84 14.10
N TRP A 292 -0.82 -10.75 13.94
CA TRP A 292 -0.68 -11.92 13.06
C TRP A 292 -0.31 -11.52 11.64
N ARG A 293 -0.85 -10.44 11.13
CA ARG A 293 -0.53 -9.92 9.80
C ARG A 293 0.95 -9.50 9.71
N ASP A 294 1.47 -8.77 10.70
CA ASP A 294 2.89 -8.40 10.77
C ASP A 294 3.78 -9.66 10.89
N PHE A 295 3.37 -10.63 11.71
CA PHE A 295 4.07 -11.90 11.86
C PHE A 295 4.18 -12.66 10.53
N TYR A 296 3.10 -12.77 9.76
CA TYR A 296 3.14 -13.43 8.45
C TYR A 296 3.98 -12.67 7.43
N GLN A 297 4.03 -11.35 7.47
CA GLN A 297 4.94 -10.58 6.61
C GLN A 297 6.41 -10.82 7.00
N MET A 298 6.72 -10.91 8.28
CA MET A 298 8.03 -11.28 8.78
C MET A 298 8.43 -12.71 8.36
N ILE A 299 7.50 -13.69 8.47
CA ILE A 299 7.73 -15.06 7.99
C ILE A 299 8.02 -15.06 6.49
N LEU A 300 7.22 -14.36 5.69
CA LEU A 300 7.40 -14.28 4.24
C LEU A 300 8.76 -13.68 3.86
N TRP A 301 9.19 -12.67 4.59
CA TRP A 301 10.48 -12.00 4.38
C TRP A 301 11.67 -12.92 4.64
N HIS A 302 11.69 -13.60 5.80
CA HIS A 302 12.81 -14.46 6.18
C HIS A 302 12.78 -15.84 5.54
N TYR A 303 11.60 -16.32 5.15
CA TYR A 303 11.37 -17.66 4.61
C TYR A 303 10.57 -17.58 3.29
N PRO A 304 11.13 -16.95 2.22
CA PRO A 304 10.39 -16.71 0.98
C PRO A 304 9.89 -17.99 0.28
N HIS A 305 10.44 -19.16 0.60
CA HIS A 305 9.98 -20.44 0.07
C HIS A 305 8.52 -20.76 0.47
N VAL A 306 7.98 -20.13 1.53
CA VAL A 306 6.59 -20.36 1.98
C VAL A 306 5.53 -19.96 0.95
N VAL A 307 5.90 -19.22 -0.09
CA VAL A 307 5.02 -18.94 -1.22
C VAL A 307 4.60 -20.20 -1.95
N THR A 308 5.48 -21.21 -2.03
CA THR A 308 5.27 -22.42 -2.83
C THR A 308 5.49 -23.72 -2.05
N GLN A 309 6.00 -23.63 -0.84
CA GLN A 309 6.36 -24.77 -0.01
C GLN A 309 5.84 -24.61 1.42
N ALA A 310 5.71 -25.71 2.14
CA ALA A 310 5.35 -25.66 3.56
C ALA A 310 6.44 -24.95 4.39
N PHE A 311 6.02 -24.13 5.36
CA PHE A 311 6.94 -23.42 6.27
C PHE A 311 7.87 -24.36 7.05
N LYS A 312 7.32 -25.46 7.53
CA LYS A 312 8.09 -26.57 8.15
C LYS A 312 7.97 -27.79 7.27
N PRO A 313 9.07 -28.48 6.97
CA PRO A 313 8.98 -29.76 6.25
C PRO A 313 8.08 -30.70 7.06
N VAL A 314 7.22 -31.43 6.36
CA VAL A 314 6.42 -32.51 6.97
C VAL A 314 7.43 -33.58 7.36
N MET A 315 7.50 -33.87 8.66
CA MET A 315 8.27 -35.02 9.15
C MET A 315 7.53 -36.33 8.80
#